data_036263c20117bf6b0de59f35a9ba883a
#
_entry.id   036263c20117bf6b0de59f35a9ba883a
#
_cell.length_a   1.000
_cell.length_b   1.000
_cell.length_c   1.000
_cell.angle_alpha   90.00
_cell.angle_beta   90.00
_cell.angle_gamma   90.00
#
_symmetry.space_group_name_H-M   'P 1'
#
loop_
_entity.id
_entity.type
_entity.pdbx_description
1 polymer ?
#
loop_
_entity_poly.entity_id
_entity_poly.type
_entity_poly.pdbx_seq_one_letter_code
_entity_poly.pdbx_strand_id
1 'polypeptide(L)'
;MKSKRTGITSASCRFCLDNMRTVSKDKKILVSASLSCADLLHVSDAIAQINASDIDFVHYDVVDGMFNNCFVFGDLILEKIRPICDKPIEVHLAVQNVRPYIEPFARAGADYIAVHYEIDDNLEDIFAHIRSAGCRPVLAMRCDTEVPSDFVKLASQVDWILKLMVQPGYAGQHMQREAVEHIRSMKEQITANCLSCRIQADGNIHTGTIPQVCAAGASILTGGTSGLFGQDADLQENLRRMKEAAS
;
A
#
# COMPACT_ATOMS: atom_id res chain seq x y z
N MET A 1 10.40 29.77 40.31
CA MET A 1 10.33 28.44 39.71
C MET A 1 10.51 28.59 38.19
N LYS A 2 11.66 28.18 37.63
CA LYS A 2 11.97 28.31 36.20
C LYS A 2 11.49 27.05 35.49
N SER A 3 10.53 27.18 34.54
CA SER A 3 10.06 26.14 33.65
C SER A 3 11.19 25.71 32.69
N LYS A 4 11.61 24.45 32.76
CA LYS A 4 12.51 23.86 31.78
C LYS A 4 11.67 23.46 30.55
N ARG A 5 11.83 24.21 29.45
CA ARG A 5 11.41 23.74 28.12
C ARG A 5 12.40 22.64 27.70
N THR A 6 11.92 21.42 27.63
CA THR A 6 12.64 20.29 27.00
C THR A 6 12.56 20.47 25.49
N GLY A 7 13.65 20.92 24.89
CA GLY A 7 13.81 20.97 23.44
C GLY A 7 13.87 19.51 22.91
N ILE A 8 12.97 19.17 22.00
CA ILE A 8 13.06 17.96 21.16
C ILE A 8 14.22 18.21 20.19
N THR A 9 15.33 17.54 20.40
CA THR A 9 16.54 17.68 19.60
C THR A 9 16.40 16.94 18.26
N SER A 10 16.93 17.54 17.20
CA SER A 10 16.96 17.07 15.80
C SER A 10 17.68 15.73 15.56
N ALA A 11 18.03 15.00 16.60
CA ALA A 11 18.68 13.69 16.53
C ALA A 11 17.71 12.53 16.23
N SER A 12 16.41 12.66 16.57
CA SER A 12 15.41 11.62 16.32
C SER A 12 15.05 11.48 14.82
N CYS A 13 15.13 12.55 14.06
CA CYS A 13 14.77 12.54 12.64
C CYS A 13 15.81 11.84 11.75
N ARG A 14 17.11 11.81 12.10
CA ARG A 14 18.15 11.12 11.31
C ARG A 14 18.11 9.59 11.50
N PHE A 15 17.74 9.12 12.68
CA PHE A 15 17.72 7.66 12.97
C PHE A 15 16.61 6.92 12.22
N CYS A 16 15.49 7.61 11.88
CA CYS A 16 14.39 7.02 11.10
C CYS A 16 14.73 6.89 9.60
N LEU A 17 15.50 7.83 9.02
CA LEU A 17 15.81 7.81 7.58
C LEU A 17 16.85 6.73 7.20
N ASP A 18 17.76 6.37 8.11
CA ASP A 18 18.82 5.36 7.86
C ASP A 18 18.29 3.91 7.87
N ASN A 19 17.07 3.67 8.35
CA ASN A 19 16.47 2.33 8.45
C ASN A 19 15.26 2.10 7.55
N MET A 20 14.83 3.08 6.75
CA MET A 20 13.69 2.93 5.84
C MET A 20 14.04 1.99 4.68
N ARG A 21 13.26 0.93 4.54
CA ARG A 21 13.40 -0.01 3.41
C ARG A 21 12.69 0.54 2.19
N THR A 22 13.27 0.37 1.03
CA THR A 22 12.70 0.88 -0.23
C THR A 22 12.40 -0.24 -1.21
N VAL A 23 11.31 -0.08 -1.94
CA VAL A 23 10.92 -0.98 -3.02
C VAL A 23 11.80 -0.73 -4.24
N SER A 24 12.23 -1.80 -4.94
CA SER A 24 13.06 -1.71 -6.14
C SER A 24 12.36 -0.90 -7.24
N LYS A 25 13.09 0.03 -7.85
CA LYS A 25 12.60 0.81 -9.00
C LYS A 25 12.84 0.13 -10.35
N ASP A 26 13.74 -0.85 -10.39
CA ASP A 26 14.23 -1.45 -11.65
C ASP A 26 13.32 -2.59 -12.16
N LYS A 27 12.56 -3.22 -11.29
CA LYS A 27 11.61 -4.28 -11.68
C LYS A 27 10.44 -3.72 -12.47
N LYS A 28 10.11 -4.34 -13.61
CA LYS A 28 8.96 -3.98 -14.44
C LYS A 28 7.64 -4.17 -13.68
N ILE A 29 7.48 -5.31 -13.04
CA ILE A 29 6.31 -5.67 -12.22
C ILE A 29 6.78 -5.91 -10.78
N LEU A 30 6.03 -5.38 -9.82
CA LEU A 30 6.19 -5.63 -8.39
C LEU A 30 4.97 -6.40 -7.86
N VAL A 31 5.20 -7.26 -6.87
CA VAL A 31 4.13 -7.95 -6.17
C VAL A 31 4.21 -7.63 -4.69
N SER A 32 3.11 -7.15 -4.11
CA SER A 32 2.94 -6.99 -2.67
C SER A 32 2.07 -8.11 -2.11
N ALA A 33 2.32 -8.48 -0.86
CA ALA A 33 1.51 -9.46 -0.13
C ALA A 33 0.54 -8.75 0.80
N SER A 34 -0.79 -8.84 0.56
CA SER A 34 -1.80 -8.34 1.49
C SER A 34 -1.86 -9.25 2.71
N LEU A 35 -1.26 -8.81 3.81
CA LEU A 35 -1.11 -9.62 5.02
C LEU A 35 -2.47 -9.97 5.66
N SER A 36 -3.48 -9.13 5.48
CA SER A 36 -4.85 -9.39 5.95
C SER A 36 -5.50 -10.63 5.31
N CYS A 37 -4.95 -11.10 4.18
CA CYS A 37 -5.40 -12.29 3.46
C CYS A 37 -4.64 -13.58 3.82
N ALA A 38 -3.59 -13.48 4.64
CA ALA A 38 -2.84 -14.63 5.13
C ALA A 38 -3.59 -15.37 6.25
N ASP A 39 -3.06 -16.51 6.70
CA ASP A 39 -3.57 -17.16 7.92
C ASP A 39 -3.21 -16.28 9.14
N LEU A 40 -4.20 -15.57 9.66
CA LEU A 40 -4.05 -14.64 10.77
C LEU A 40 -3.75 -15.32 12.11
N LEU A 41 -3.97 -16.62 12.23
CA LEU A 41 -3.57 -17.39 13.41
C LEU A 41 -2.07 -17.77 13.38
N HIS A 42 -1.44 -17.69 12.18
CA HIS A 42 -0.04 -18.06 11.94
C HIS A 42 0.71 -16.96 11.17
N VAL A 43 0.49 -15.69 11.54
CA VAL A 43 1.08 -14.53 10.84
C VAL A 43 2.62 -14.59 10.77
N SER A 44 3.28 -15.10 11.81
CA SER A 44 4.74 -15.27 11.82
C SER A 44 5.24 -16.19 10.69
N ASP A 45 4.50 -17.27 10.43
CA ASP A 45 4.84 -18.23 9.38
C ASP A 45 4.61 -17.64 8.00
N ALA A 46 3.54 -16.85 7.83
CA ALA A 46 3.28 -16.10 6.61
C ALA A 46 4.42 -15.09 6.33
N ILE A 47 4.88 -14.34 7.35
CA ILE A 47 6.01 -13.41 7.21
C ILE A 47 7.30 -14.16 6.87
N ALA A 48 7.55 -15.32 7.48
CA ALA A 48 8.74 -16.13 7.13
C ALA A 48 8.72 -16.58 5.65
N GLN A 49 7.55 -17.01 5.13
CA GLN A 49 7.38 -17.36 3.72
C GLN A 49 7.55 -16.15 2.81
N ILE A 50 7.01 -14.97 3.18
CA ILE A 50 7.18 -13.73 2.45
C ILE A 50 8.66 -13.32 2.39
N ASN A 51 9.39 -13.38 3.51
CA ASN A 51 10.83 -13.06 3.55
C ASN A 51 11.64 -13.98 2.62
N ALA A 52 11.32 -15.29 2.61
CA ALA A 52 12.00 -16.28 1.77
C ALA A 52 11.61 -16.21 0.30
N SER A 53 10.64 -15.38 -0.08
CA SER A 53 10.11 -15.27 -1.43
C SER A 53 10.67 -14.05 -2.18
N ASP A 54 10.39 -13.98 -3.49
CA ASP A 54 10.64 -12.79 -4.34
C ASP A 54 9.44 -11.83 -4.36
N ILE A 55 8.71 -11.74 -3.25
CA ILE A 55 7.73 -10.68 -2.97
C ILE A 55 8.49 -9.39 -2.68
N ASP A 56 8.00 -8.27 -3.21
CA ASP A 56 8.71 -6.99 -3.15
C ASP A 56 8.44 -6.22 -1.85
N PHE A 57 7.22 -6.28 -1.32
CA PHE A 57 6.85 -5.62 -0.06
C PHE A 57 5.56 -6.22 0.55
N VAL A 58 5.29 -5.89 1.80
CA VAL A 58 4.06 -6.27 2.51
C VAL A 58 3.06 -5.12 2.40
N HIS A 59 1.83 -5.44 2.01
CA HIS A 59 0.67 -4.56 2.09
C HIS A 59 -0.08 -4.84 3.39
N TYR A 60 -0.23 -3.80 4.22
CA TYR A 60 -0.77 -3.87 5.58
C TYR A 60 -2.01 -3.00 5.69
N ASP A 61 -3.17 -3.63 5.56
CA ASP A 61 -4.47 -2.94 5.61
C ASP A 61 -4.81 -2.50 7.04
N VAL A 62 -5.25 -1.26 7.18
CA VAL A 62 -5.79 -0.69 8.42
C VAL A 62 -7.14 -0.09 8.14
N VAL A 63 -8.19 -0.60 8.79
CA VAL A 63 -9.57 -0.14 8.63
C VAL A 63 -10.17 0.14 9.99
N ASP A 64 -10.82 1.32 10.15
CA ASP A 64 -11.25 1.87 11.45
C ASP A 64 -12.74 1.66 11.77
N GLY A 65 -13.48 0.96 10.92
CA GLY A 65 -14.93 0.78 11.06
C GLY A 65 -15.76 2.01 10.68
N MET A 66 -15.11 3.14 10.33
CA MET A 66 -15.78 4.38 9.90
C MET A 66 -15.66 4.55 8.38
N PHE A 67 -14.47 4.34 7.83
CA PHE A 67 -14.24 4.37 6.38
C PHE A 67 -14.96 3.21 5.67
N ASN A 68 -15.02 2.06 6.35
CA ASN A 68 -15.82 0.90 5.97
C ASN A 68 -16.25 0.09 7.20
N ASN A 69 -17.36 -0.66 7.11
CA ASN A 69 -17.98 -1.42 8.21
C ASN A 69 -17.20 -2.67 8.66
N CYS A 70 -15.88 -2.57 8.76
CA CYS A 70 -15.03 -3.63 9.30
C CYS A 70 -13.84 -3.02 10.06
N PHE A 71 -13.21 -3.83 10.91
CA PHE A 71 -11.95 -3.49 11.54
C PHE A 71 -10.87 -4.45 11.01
N VAL A 72 -9.75 -3.89 10.60
CA VAL A 72 -8.56 -4.64 10.22
C VAL A 72 -7.40 -4.10 11.05
N PHE A 73 -6.26 -4.62 10.98
CA PHE A 73 -5.08 -4.41 11.79
C PHE A 73 -4.90 -3.02 12.44
N GLY A 74 -4.10 -2.99 13.53
CA GLY A 74 -3.66 -1.78 14.22
C GLY A 74 -2.13 -1.72 14.37
N ASP A 75 -1.63 -0.61 14.89
CA ASP A 75 -0.21 -0.32 15.08
C ASP A 75 0.49 -1.33 16.02
N LEU A 76 -0.21 -1.84 17.04
CA LEU A 76 0.34 -2.84 17.97
C LEU A 76 0.74 -4.16 17.30
N ILE A 77 -0.01 -4.58 16.28
CA ILE A 77 0.34 -5.79 15.51
C ILE A 77 1.53 -5.49 14.61
N LEU A 78 1.58 -4.31 13.97
CA LEU A 78 2.70 -3.90 13.15
C LEU A 78 4.02 -3.85 13.94
N GLU A 79 4.00 -3.34 15.17
CA GLU A 79 5.17 -3.36 16.08
C GLU A 79 5.73 -4.76 16.31
N LYS A 80 4.88 -5.80 16.33
CA LYS A 80 5.31 -7.19 16.50
C LYS A 80 5.79 -7.83 15.21
N ILE A 81 5.23 -7.41 14.08
CA ILE A 81 5.60 -7.92 12.75
C ILE A 81 6.92 -7.30 12.28
N ARG A 82 7.14 -6.00 12.50
CA ARG A 82 8.31 -5.29 11.98
C ARG A 82 9.66 -5.96 12.29
N PRO A 83 9.94 -6.45 13.53
CA PRO A 83 11.21 -7.09 13.85
C PRO A 83 11.49 -8.40 13.09
N ILE A 84 10.45 -9.08 12.62
CA ILE A 84 10.55 -10.37 11.92
C ILE A 84 10.31 -10.25 10.40
N CYS A 85 9.96 -9.06 9.89
CA CYS A 85 9.72 -8.81 8.48
C CYS A 85 10.91 -8.09 7.85
N ASP A 86 11.56 -8.70 6.85
CA ASP A 86 12.71 -8.11 6.14
C ASP A 86 12.30 -7.23 4.96
N LYS A 87 11.04 -7.34 4.51
CA LYS A 87 10.53 -6.57 3.38
C LYS A 87 10.10 -5.17 3.80
N PRO A 88 10.06 -4.20 2.86
CA PRO A 88 9.34 -2.94 3.09
C PRO A 88 7.89 -3.20 3.47
N ILE A 89 7.28 -2.32 4.27
CA ILE A 89 5.88 -2.41 4.66
C ILE A 89 5.16 -1.14 4.21
N GLU A 90 4.13 -1.31 3.37
CA GLU A 90 3.16 -0.30 3.03
C GLU A 90 1.96 -0.42 3.97
N VAL A 91 1.71 0.59 4.77
CA VAL A 91 0.51 0.70 5.60
C VAL A 91 -0.58 1.42 4.81
N HIS A 92 -1.65 0.72 4.49
CA HIS A 92 -2.81 1.27 3.80
C HIS A 92 -3.84 1.74 4.82
N LEU A 93 -3.92 3.05 5.04
CA LEU A 93 -4.87 3.67 5.97
C LEU A 93 -6.22 3.93 5.29
N ALA A 94 -7.08 2.92 5.28
CA ALA A 94 -8.49 3.06 4.91
C ALA A 94 -9.28 3.53 6.15
N VAL A 95 -9.01 4.76 6.59
CA VAL A 95 -9.57 5.40 7.79
C VAL A 95 -10.09 6.79 7.46
N GLN A 96 -11.13 7.24 8.18
CA GLN A 96 -11.75 8.52 7.89
C GLN A 96 -10.86 9.71 8.31
N ASN A 97 -10.16 9.62 9.44
CA ASN A 97 -9.25 10.67 9.92
C ASN A 97 -7.83 10.10 10.02
N VAL A 98 -6.95 10.44 9.09
CA VAL A 98 -5.61 9.85 8.97
C VAL A 98 -4.57 10.48 9.89
N ARG A 99 -4.69 11.77 10.24
CA ARG A 99 -3.63 12.52 10.98
C ARG A 99 -3.20 11.86 12.28
N PRO A 100 -4.11 11.37 13.15
CA PRO A 100 -3.72 10.74 14.42
C PRO A 100 -2.94 9.44 14.26
N TYR A 101 -3.00 8.80 13.09
CA TYR A 101 -2.43 7.47 12.85
C TYR A 101 -1.06 7.52 12.17
N ILE A 102 -0.69 8.62 11.50
CA ILE A 102 0.59 8.72 10.77
C ILE A 102 1.78 8.42 11.69
N GLU A 103 1.91 9.13 12.81
CA GLU A 103 3.03 8.96 13.76
C GLU A 103 3.05 7.57 14.44
N PRO A 104 1.90 7.01 14.93
CA PRO A 104 1.88 5.66 15.47
C PRO A 104 2.37 4.60 14.47
N PHE A 105 1.87 4.61 13.25
CA PHE A 105 2.29 3.62 12.25
C PHE A 105 3.71 3.82 11.75
N ALA A 106 4.19 5.06 11.64
CA ALA A 106 5.60 5.35 11.35
C ALA A 106 6.53 4.77 12.44
N ARG A 107 6.20 4.98 13.72
CA ARG A 107 6.96 4.41 14.84
C ARG A 107 6.87 2.89 14.90
N ALA A 108 5.72 2.31 14.52
CA ALA A 108 5.53 0.86 14.45
C ALA A 108 6.34 0.20 13.31
N GLY A 109 6.90 1.00 12.38
CA GLY A 109 7.82 0.52 11.35
C GLY A 109 7.26 0.47 9.94
N ALA A 110 6.28 1.31 9.62
CA ALA A 110 5.86 1.56 8.25
C ALA A 110 6.99 2.21 7.45
N ASP A 111 7.23 1.74 6.23
CA ASP A 111 8.13 2.38 5.26
C ASP A 111 7.34 3.30 4.30
N TYR A 112 6.12 2.90 3.96
CA TYR A 112 5.18 3.65 3.13
C TYR A 112 3.84 3.78 3.86
N ILE A 113 3.15 4.91 3.68
CA ILE A 113 1.79 5.12 4.18
C ILE A 113 0.90 5.56 3.02
N ALA A 114 -0.07 4.71 2.69
CA ALA A 114 -1.09 4.99 1.70
C ALA A 114 -2.31 5.64 2.39
N VAL A 115 -2.74 6.78 1.85
CA VAL A 115 -3.90 7.53 2.33
C VAL A 115 -4.87 7.78 1.20
N HIS A 116 -6.15 7.72 1.49
CA HIS A 116 -7.20 7.83 0.49
C HIS A 116 -7.42 9.25 -0.02
N TYR A 117 -7.71 9.39 -1.32
CA TYR A 117 -8.13 10.64 -1.94
C TYR A 117 -9.43 11.18 -1.31
N GLU A 118 -10.30 10.28 -0.89
CA GLU A 118 -11.66 10.54 -0.42
C GLU A 118 -11.73 11.05 1.04
N ILE A 119 -10.61 11.27 1.71
CA ILE A 119 -10.59 11.86 3.05
C ILE A 119 -10.92 13.35 3.00
N ASP A 120 -11.56 13.87 4.05
CA ASP A 120 -11.86 15.29 4.20
C ASP A 120 -10.65 16.03 4.84
N ASP A 121 -9.52 16.08 4.10
CA ASP A 121 -8.31 16.76 4.55
C ASP A 121 -7.45 17.21 3.34
N ASN A 122 -6.49 18.11 3.58
CA ASN A 122 -5.53 18.52 2.58
C ASN A 122 -4.46 17.45 2.37
N LEU A 123 -4.51 16.76 1.23
CA LEU A 123 -3.59 15.66 0.91
C LEU A 123 -2.12 16.10 0.84
N GLU A 124 -1.82 17.31 0.38
CA GLU A 124 -0.43 17.80 0.31
C GLU A 124 0.17 17.98 1.71
N ASP A 125 -0.62 18.48 2.66
CA ASP A 125 -0.24 18.60 4.07
C ASP A 125 -0.07 17.20 4.70
N ILE A 126 -0.94 16.25 4.35
CA ILE A 126 -0.84 14.84 4.78
C ILE A 126 0.44 14.21 4.24
N PHE A 127 0.75 14.37 2.95
CA PHE A 127 1.99 13.86 2.37
C PHE A 127 3.23 14.48 3.00
N ALA A 128 3.20 15.78 3.32
CA ALA A 128 4.28 16.43 4.05
C ALA A 128 4.44 15.87 5.47
N HIS A 129 3.32 15.60 6.17
CA HIS A 129 3.32 14.99 7.50
C HIS A 129 3.90 13.56 7.45
N ILE A 130 3.48 12.72 6.48
CA ILE A 130 4.03 11.36 6.29
C ILE A 130 5.55 11.41 6.09
N ARG A 131 6.05 12.34 5.25
CA ARG A 131 7.50 12.50 5.04
C ARG A 131 8.22 12.95 6.31
N SER A 132 7.61 13.87 7.08
CA SER A 132 8.19 14.33 8.34
C SER A 132 8.26 13.24 9.41
N ALA A 133 7.35 12.25 9.36
CA ALA A 133 7.35 11.07 10.20
C ALA A 133 8.38 10.01 9.75
N GLY A 134 9.09 10.22 8.62
CA GLY A 134 10.11 9.31 8.09
C GLY A 134 9.56 8.23 7.17
N CYS A 135 8.34 8.36 6.67
CA CYS A 135 7.72 7.44 5.72
C CYS A 135 7.56 8.08 4.33
N ARG A 136 7.26 7.26 3.33
CA ARG A 136 6.96 7.69 1.96
C ARG A 136 5.44 7.68 1.73
N PRO A 137 4.86 8.76 1.18
CA PRO A 137 3.43 8.81 0.92
C PRO A 137 3.06 8.00 -0.33
N VAL A 138 1.89 7.37 -0.27
CA VAL A 138 1.19 6.73 -1.38
C VAL A 138 -0.22 7.29 -1.43
N LEU A 139 -0.75 7.55 -2.62
CA LEU A 139 -2.13 8.00 -2.78
C LEU A 139 -3.02 6.79 -3.09
N ALA A 140 -3.96 6.49 -2.20
CA ALA A 140 -4.98 5.47 -2.44
C ALA A 140 -6.25 6.09 -3.03
N MET A 141 -6.96 5.36 -3.89
CA MET A 141 -8.24 5.77 -4.48
C MET A 141 -9.20 4.59 -4.53
N ARG A 142 -10.46 4.81 -4.18
CA ARG A 142 -11.51 3.79 -4.25
C ARG A 142 -11.77 3.36 -5.69
N CYS A 143 -12.36 2.19 -5.87
CA CYS A 143 -12.66 1.63 -7.20
C CYS A 143 -13.59 2.53 -8.04
N ASP A 144 -14.55 3.20 -7.38
CA ASP A 144 -15.55 4.07 -7.97
C ASP A 144 -15.10 5.55 -8.10
N THR A 145 -13.97 5.93 -7.53
CA THR A 145 -13.44 7.31 -7.66
C THR A 145 -12.83 7.52 -9.03
N GLU A 146 -13.38 8.43 -9.79
CA GLU A 146 -12.84 8.89 -11.08
C GLU A 146 -11.47 9.58 -10.91
N VAL A 147 -10.71 9.69 -12.00
CA VAL A 147 -9.42 10.40 -11.97
C VAL A 147 -9.67 11.91 -11.83
N PRO A 148 -9.29 12.52 -10.69
CA PRO A 148 -9.64 13.90 -10.41
C PRO A 148 -8.78 14.89 -11.20
N SER A 149 -9.23 16.13 -11.33
CA SER A 149 -8.55 17.19 -12.08
C SER A 149 -7.17 17.57 -11.51
N ASP A 150 -6.94 17.36 -10.23
CA ASP A 150 -5.68 17.59 -9.54
C ASP A 150 -4.76 16.35 -9.47
N PHE A 151 -5.14 15.26 -10.15
CA PHE A 151 -4.42 13.98 -10.15
C PHE A 151 -2.93 14.14 -10.46
N VAL A 152 -2.57 14.86 -11.51
CA VAL A 152 -1.18 15.06 -11.94
C VAL A 152 -0.34 15.71 -10.82
N LYS A 153 -0.92 16.71 -10.14
CA LYS A 153 -0.29 17.41 -9.02
C LYS A 153 -0.04 16.46 -7.85
N LEU A 154 -1.02 15.63 -7.49
CA LEU A 154 -0.90 14.67 -6.39
C LEU A 154 0.05 13.52 -6.76
N ALA A 155 -0.09 12.95 -7.97
CA ALA A 155 0.75 11.86 -8.47
C ALA A 155 2.25 12.25 -8.55
N SER A 156 2.57 13.52 -8.76
CA SER A 156 3.95 14.02 -8.74
C SER A 156 4.62 13.96 -7.36
N GLN A 157 3.84 13.79 -6.31
CA GLN A 157 4.30 13.85 -4.91
C GLN A 157 4.40 12.49 -4.24
N VAL A 158 4.03 11.39 -4.92
CA VAL A 158 3.97 10.04 -4.35
C VAL A 158 4.77 9.04 -5.20
N ASP A 159 5.16 7.90 -4.61
CA ASP A 159 5.88 6.87 -5.35
C ASP A 159 4.95 6.05 -6.25
N TRP A 160 3.71 5.80 -5.80
CA TRP A 160 2.67 5.17 -6.59
C TRP A 160 1.26 5.58 -6.16
N ILE A 161 0.31 5.27 -7.03
CA ILE A 161 -1.13 5.36 -6.77
C ILE A 161 -1.62 3.95 -6.50
N LEU A 162 -2.24 3.72 -5.34
CA LEU A 162 -2.96 2.50 -5.03
C LEU A 162 -4.42 2.66 -5.50
N LYS A 163 -4.80 1.92 -6.54
CA LYS A 163 -6.18 1.88 -7.03
C LYS A 163 -6.86 0.62 -6.53
N LEU A 164 -7.88 0.80 -5.69
CA LEU A 164 -8.75 -0.31 -5.32
C LEU A 164 -9.54 -0.77 -6.56
N MET A 165 -9.61 -2.08 -6.74
CA MET A 165 -10.35 -2.72 -7.84
C MET A 165 -11.71 -3.27 -7.39
N VAL A 166 -11.95 -3.26 -6.07
CA VAL A 166 -13.17 -3.69 -5.39
C VAL A 166 -13.56 -2.66 -4.32
N GLN A 167 -14.78 -2.73 -3.81
CA GLN A 167 -15.14 -1.91 -2.64
C GLN A 167 -14.31 -2.36 -1.43
N PRO A 168 -13.75 -1.42 -0.63
CA PRO A 168 -12.94 -1.77 0.52
C PRO A 168 -13.71 -2.64 1.53
N GLY A 169 -13.01 -3.57 2.20
CA GLY A 169 -13.47 -4.22 3.43
C GLY A 169 -13.80 -5.71 3.38
N TYR A 170 -14.04 -6.32 2.21
CA TYR A 170 -14.37 -7.76 2.14
C TYR A 170 -13.64 -8.45 1.01
N ALA A 171 -13.05 -9.62 1.29
CA ALA A 171 -12.48 -10.50 0.28
C ALA A 171 -13.57 -11.15 -0.60
N GLY A 172 -13.18 -11.65 -1.77
CA GLY A 172 -14.07 -12.43 -2.66
C GLY A 172 -14.99 -11.60 -3.56
N GLN A 173 -14.86 -10.28 -3.59
CA GLN A 173 -15.60 -9.42 -4.51
C GLN A 173 -15.05 -9.52 -5.94
N HIS A 174 -15.91 -9.27 -6.93
CA HIS A 174 -15.49 -9.15 -8.33
C HIS A 174 -14.89 -7.77 -8.60
N MET A 175 -13.84 -7.76 -9.42
CA MET A 175 -13.19 -6.53 -9.90
C MET A 175 -14.19 -5.64 -10.65
N GLN A 176 -14.18 -4.36 -10.36
CA GLN A 176 -15.02 -3.36 -11.02
C GLN A 176 -14.39 -2.95 -12.35
N ARG A 177 -15.17 -2.96 -13.43
CA ARG A 177 -14.67 -2.60 -14.77
C ARG A 177 -14.22 -1.15 -14.86
N GLU A 178 -14.96 -0.25 -14.22
CA GLU A 178 -14.66 1.17 -14.16
C GLU A 178 -13.28 1.44 -13.54
N ALA A 179 -12.89 0.66 -12.53
CA ALA A 179 -11.57 0.79 -11.90
C ALA A 179 -10.42 0.48 -12.88
N VAL A 180 -10.62 -0.44 -13.83
CA VAL A 180 -9.64 -0.73 -14.89
C VAL A 180 -9.50 0.46 -15.85
N GLU A 181 -10.63 1.09 -16.24
CA GLU A 181 -10.62 2.30 -17.09
C GLU A 181 -9.96 3.49 -16.36
N HIS A 182 -10.18 3.61 -15.03
CA HIS A 182 -9.49 4.62 -14.25
C HIS A 182 -7.96 4.39 -14.26
N ILE A 183 -7.47 3.16 -14.13
CA ILE A 183 -6.03 2.84 -14.25
C ILE A 183 -5.50 3.30 -15.62
N ARG A 184 -6.24 3.06 -16.71
CA ARG A 184 -5.83 3.49 -18.08
C ARG A 184 -5.69 5.00 -18.15
N SER A 185 -6.72 5.74 -17.70
CA SER A 185 -6.69 7.20 -17.66
C SER A 185 -5.55 7.75 -16.77
N MET A 186 -5.32 7.16 -15.59
CA MET A 186 -4.18 7.51 -14.74
C MET A 186 -2.84 7.29 -15.47
N LYS A 187 -2.69 6.15 -16.16
CA LYS A 187 -1.46 5.80 -16.90
C LYS A 187 -1.20 6.78 -18.04
N GLU A 188 -2.23 7.18 -18.77
CA GLU A 188 -2.14 8.20 -19.82
C GLU A 188 -1.65 9.54 -19.26
N GLN A 189 -2.24 10.00 -18.15
CA GLN A 189 -1.83 11.25 -17.50
C GLN A 189 -0.41 11.21 -16.95
N ILE A 190 -0.01 10.10 -16.29
CA ILE A 190 1.35 9.87 -15.80
C ILE A 190 2.35 9.95 -16.95
N THR A 191 2.04 9.29 -18.07
CA THR A 191 2.91 9.27 -19.26
C THR A 191 3.00 10.63 -19.92
N ALA A 192 1.87 11.30 -20.14
CA ALA A 192 1.79 12.61 -20.79
C ALA A 192 2.54 13.70 -19.99
N ASN A 193 2.63 13.56 -18.67
CA ASN A 193 3.31 14.51 -17.78
C ASN A 193 4.71 14.04 -17.33
N CYS A 194 5.25 12.96 -17.94
CA CYS A 194 6.58 12.40 -17.64
C CYS A 194 6.79 12.11 -16.14
N LEU A 195 5.75 11.68 -15.42
CA LEU A 195 5.84 11.36 -14.00
C LEU A 195 6.48 9.97 -13.80
N SER A 196 7.26 9.82 -12.73
CA SER A 196 7.85 8.53 -12.33
C SER A 196 6.93 7.68 -11.47
N CYS A 197 5.70 8.13 -11.21
CA CYS A 197 4.71 7.47 -10.38
C CYS A 197 4.25 6.15 -11.00
N ARG A 198 4.12 5.11 -10.18
CA ARG A 198 3.60 3.79 -10.58
C ARG A 198 2.12 3.67 -10.23
N ILE A 199 1.49 2.60 -10.70
CA ILE A 199 0.10 2.26 -10.34
C ILE A 199 0.08 0.86 -9.74
N GLN A 200 -0.50 0.76 -8.54
CA GLN A 200 -0.77 -0.46 -7.80
C GLN A 200 -2.25 -0.81 -7.96
N ALA A 201 -2.53 -2.04 -8.34
CA ALA A 201 -3.88 -2.59 -8.37
C ALA A 201 -4.09 -3.49 -7.15
N ASP A 202 -5.15 -3.22 -6.38
CA ASP A 202 -5.50 -3.96 -5.17
C ASP A 202 -6.99 -4.38 -5.17
N GLY A 203 -7.23 -5.66 -4.91
CA GLY A 203 -8.55 -6.30 -4.89
C GLY A 203 -8.82 -7.18 -6.09
N ASN A 204 -9.14 -8.46 -5.84
CA ASN A 204 -9.42 -9.49 -6.84
C ASN A 204 -8.29 -9.69 -7.87
N ILE A 205 -7.03 -9.59 -7.43
CA ILE A 205 -5.84 -9.76 -8.27
C ILE A 205 -5.44 -11.24 -8.32
N HIS A 206 -5.60 -11.87 -9.48
CA HIS A 206 -5.27 -13.27 -9.75
C HIS A 206 -4.93 -13.46 -11.23
N THR A 207 -4.49 -14.64 -11.63
CA THR A 207 -4.02 -14.95 -12.99
C THR A 207 -5.00 -14.57 -14.11
N GLY A 208 -6.31 -14.60 -13.84
CA GLY A 208 -7.36 -14.22 -14.82
C GLY A 208 -7.58 -12.70 -14.92
N THR A 209 -7.24 -11.92 -13.88
CA THR A 209 -7.45 -10.45 -13.86
C THR A 209 -6.16 -9.67 -14.10
N ILE A 210 -5.00 -10.24 -13.78
CA ILE A 210 -3.68 -9.61 -13.96
C ILE A 210 -3.46 -9.08 -15.38
N PRO A 211 -3.73 -9.84 -16.47
CA PRO A 211 -3.47 -9.34 -17.82
C PRO A 211 -4.19 -8.02 -18.14
N GLN A 212 -5.44 -7.88 -17.70
CA GLN A 212 -6.22 -6.66 -17.97
C GLN A 212 -5.73 -5.44 -17.17
N VAL A 213 -5.35 -5.61 -15.89
CA VAL A 213 -4.84 -4.48 -15.09
C VAL A 213 -3.44 -4.05 -15.53
N CYS A 214 -2.59 -5.01 -15.92
CA CYS A 214 -1.27 -4.71 -16.50
C CYS A 214 -1.40 -4.02 -17.86
N ALA A 215 -2.30 -4.46 -18.73
CA ALA A 215 -2.57 -3.81 -20.01
C ALA A 215 -3.13 -2.39 -19.83
N ALA A 216 -3.86 -2.12 -18.76
CA ALA A 216 -4.33 -0.78 -18.40
C ALA A 216 -3.19 0.11 -17.85
N GLY A 217 -2.09 -0.45 -17.36
CA GLY A 217 -0.93 0.31 -16.90
C GLY A 217 -0.50 0.08 -15.45
N ALA A 218 -1.17 -0.82 -14.72
CA ALA A 218 -0.70 -1.23 -13.40
C ALA A 218 0.65 -1.95 -13.50
N SER A 219 1.54 -1.66 -12.56
CA SER A 219 2.87 -2.29 -12.48
C SER A 219 3.21 -2.74 -11.06
N ILE A 220 2.26 -2.62 -10.13
CA ILE A 220 2.30 -3.20 -8.79
C ILE A 220 1.00 -3.98 -8.60
N LEU A 221 1.11 -5.22 -8.14
CA LEU A 221 0.01 -6.16 -7.99
C LEU A 221 -0.11 -6.59 -6.53
N THR A 222 -1.21 -6.27 -5.85
CA THR A 222 -1.45 -6.70 -4.48
C THR A 222 -2.06 -8.10 -4.48
N GLY A 223 -1.28 -9.08 -4.05
CA GLY A 223 -1.70 -10.47 -3.93
C GLY A 223 -2.45 -10.72 -2.64
N GLY A 224 -3.74 -10.98 -2.76
CA GLY A 224 -4.64 -11.34 -1.67
C GLY A 224 -5.12 -12.80 -1.76
N THR A 225 -6.30 -13.07 -1.19
CA THR A 225 -6.90 -14.43 -1.10
C THR A 225 -7.15 -15.07 -2.46
N SER A 226 -7.51 -14.29 -3.49
CA SER A 226 -7.77 -14.81 -4.84
C SER A 226 -6.51 -15.09 -5.67
N GLY A 227 -5.35 -14.61 -5.22
CA GLY A 227 -4.07 -14.74 -5.91
C GLY A 227 -3.02 -15.40 -5.03
N LEU A 228 -2.25 -14.59 -4.30
CA LEU A 228 -1.06 -15.04 -3.57
C LEU A 228 -1.35 -16.06 -2.45
N PHE A 229 -2.44 -15.85 -1.71
CA PHE A 229 -2.88 -16.70 -0.59
C PHE A 229 -4.02 -17.67 -1.01
N GLY A 230 -4.15 -17.98 -2.30
CA GLY A 230 -5.08 -19.01 -2.79
C GLY A 230 -4.73 -20.39 -2.23
N GLN A 231 -5.77 -21.22 -2.01
CA GLN A 231 -5.62 -22.52 -1.35
C GLN A 231 -5.21 -23.66 -2.31
N ASP A 232 -5.09 -23.39 -3.60
CA ASP A 232 -4.81 -24.40 -4.64
C ASP A 232 -3.31 -24.65 -4.85
N ALA A 233 -2.44 -23.82 -4.28
CA ALA A 233 -0.99 -23.97 -4.33
C ALA A 233 -0.32 -23.25 -3.14
N ASP A 234 0.97 -23.51 -2.93
CA ASP A 234 1.75 -22.74 -1.96
C ASP A 234 2.06 -21.31 -2.45
N LEU A 235 2.54 -20.46 -1.53
CA LEU A 235 2.81 -19.05 -1.79
C LEU A 235 3.81 -18.85 -2.94
N GLN A 236 4.85 -19.67 -3.05
CA GLN A 236 5.87 -19.55 -4.08
C GLN A 236 5.30 -19.85 -5.47
N GLU A 237 4.52 -20.91 -5.60
CA GLU A 237 3.87 -21.29 -6.85
C GLU A 237 2.81 -20.25 -7.25
N ASN A 238 2.03 -19.73 -6.30
CA ASN A 238 1.06 -18.67 -6.55
C ASN A 238 1.76 -17.39 -7.03
N LEU A 239 2.88 -17.01 -6.39
CA LEU A 239 3.70 -15.86 -6.82
C LEU A 239 4.24 -16.04 -8.24
N ARG A 240 4.74 -17.24 -8.58
CA ARG A 240 5.22 -17.57 -9.92
C ARG A 240 4.11 -17.37 -10.96
N ARG A 241 2.93 -17.96 -10.72
CA ARG A 241 1.76 -17.83 -11.60
C ARG A 241 1.33 -16.38 -11.80
N MET A 242 1.33 -15.57 -10.73
CA MET A 242 0.99 -14.14 -10.81
C MET A 242 1.99 -13.39 -11.70
N LYS A 243 3.29 -13.65 -11.55
CA LYS A 243 4.34 -13.01 -12.37
C LYS A 243 4.27 -13.42 -13.84
N GLU A 244 3.99 -14.69 -14.12
CA GLU A 244 3.79 -15.18 -15.48
C GLU A 244 2.57 -14.53 -16.15
N ALA A 245 1.46 -14.37 -15.42
CA ALA A 245 0.29 -13.70 -15.96
C ALA A 245 0.49 -12.19 -16.23
N ALA A 246 1.54 -11.58 -15.66
CA ALA A 246 1.89 -10.17 -15.83
C ALA A 246 2.93 -9.91 -16.94
N SER A 247 3.40 -10.96 -17.64
CA SER A 247 4.51 -10.93 -18.62
C SER A 247 4.08 -10.57 -20.05
#